data_e7cd80eb65e7877aa0ad0b650166e21d
#
_entry.id   e7cd80eb65e7877aa0ad0b650166e21d
#
_cell.length_a   1.000
_cell.length_b   1.000
_cell.length_c   1.000
_cell.angle_alpha   90.00
_cell.angle_beta   90.00
_cell.angle_gamma   90.00
#
_symmetry.space_group_name_H-M   'P 1'
#
loop_
_entity.id
_entity.type
_entity.pdbx_description
1 polymer ?
#
loop_
_entity_poly.entity_id
_entity_poly.type
_entity_poly.pdbx_seq_one_letter_code
_entity_poly.pdbx_strand_id
1 'polypeptide(L)'
;MSKVATRFAPSPTGALHIGGVRTALFNWLFSKNQKGTFHLRIEDTDKERSKEEHKIQIIKSLKWIGIEHDGEEYIQSQKVEDHIKIANELLKKGSAYKCYCSTKEIEEQKKRARQKKLPYIYNRKWRDADEKDAPKGIKPVIRFKSKIEGNSKLKDLVQGDVEIENNTIEDFIILRNDGTPTYNLSATVDDHQMGMTHIIRGDDHKINTFKQIQIYQAMGWDVPEFAHIPLIHTIEGKKLSKRDNASTLDDYSKIGIMPDALRNYLLRLGWSYQDKEIFTLDESIEHFNLEGIGKSPSKLDMSRILSMNEHYIKTIDEKDLYQCLKEYCKIYKEEIQDDKETKIKSSLSFLKNKAKTLEDI
;
A
#
# COMPACT_ATOMS: atom_id res chain seq x y z
N MET A 1 -10.83 16.10 18.93
CA MET A 1 -10.57 15.01 17.97
C MET A 1 -9.07 14.91 17.80
N SER A 2 -8.49 13.72 17.78
CA SER A 2 -7.08 13.53 17.47
C SER A 2 -6.81 14.00 16.03
N LYS A 3 -5.62 14.58 15.80
CA LYS A 3 -5.21 14.99 14.46
C LYS A 3 -5.16 13.76 13.54
N VAL A 4 -5.67 13.87 12.30
CA VAL A 4 -5.61 12.76 11.35
C VAL A 4 -4.17 12.32 11.10
N ALA A 5 -3.92 11.02 11.19
CA ALA A 5 -2.63 10.40 10.87
C ALA A 5 -2.87 9.22 9.93
N THR A 6 -2.21 9.24 8.78
CA THR A 6 -2.23 8.18 7.78
C THR A 6 -0.81 7.70 7.49
N ARG A 7 -0.70 6.56 6.83
CA ARG A 7 0.60 6.02 6.42
C ARG A 7 0.55 5.28 5.10
N PHE A 8 1.67 5.32 4.40
CA PHE A 8 1.98 4.35 3.34
C PHE A 8 2.99 3.32 3.90
N ALA A 9 2.71 2.04 3.70
CA ALA A 9 3.46 0.96 4.33
C ALA A 9 3.94 -0.08 3.30
N PRO A 10 4.88 0.28 2.40
CA PRO A 10 5.39 -0.62 1.39
C PRO A 10 6.42 -1.61 1.94
N SER A 11 6.41 -2.86 1.39
CA SER A 11 7.52 -3.79 1.58
C SER A 11 8.56 -3.58 0.48
N PRO A 12 9.87 -3.40 0.80
CA PRO A 12 10.93 -3.11 -0.16
C PRO A 12 11.40 -4.40 -0.87
N THR A 13 10.46 -5.15 -1.45
CA THR A 13 10.69 -6.43 -2.16
C THR A 13 10.75 -6.27 -3.68
N GLY A 14 10.81 -5.05 -4.19
CA GLY A 14 10.87 -4.68 -5.59
C GLY A 14 10.49 -3.23 -5.80
N ALA A 15 10.57 -2.78 -7.06
CA ALA A 15 10.20 -1.44 -7.46
C ALA A 15 8.75 -1.09 -7.06
N LEU A 16 8.52 0.20 -6.79
CA LEU A 16 7.21 0.69 -6.38
C LEU A 16 6.22 0.61 -7.55
N HIS A 17 5.22 -0.25 -7.37
CA HIS A 17 4.17 -0.47 -8.34
C HIS A 17 3.15 0.68 -8.35
N ILE A 18 2.61 1.03 -9.52
CA ILE A 18 1.68 2.16 -9.69
C ILE A 18 0.46 2.08 -8.76
N GLY A 19 -0.03 0.89 -8.42
CA GLY A 19 -1.09 0.69 -7.42
C GLY A 19 -0.67 1.11 -6.01
N GLY A 20 0.59 0.86 -5.63
CA GLY A 20 1.17 1.35 -4.38
C GLY A 20 1.29 2.87 -4.38
N VAL A 21 1.73 3.46 -5.51
CA VAL A 21 1.82 4.92 -5.66
C VAL A 21 0.46 5.58 -5.48
N ARG A 22 -0.61 5.05 -6.10
CA ARG A 22 -1.97 5.56 -5.91
C ARG A 22 -2.42 5.46 -4.45
N THR A 23 -2.08 4.36 -3.78
CA THR A 23 -2.38 4.20 -2.35
C THR A 23 -1.65 5.24 -1.51
N ALA A 24 -0.36 5.48 -1.79
CA ALA A 24 0.42 6.55 -1.13
C ALA A 24 -0.21 7.93 -1.39
N LEU A 25 -0.55 8.23 -2.64
CA LEU A 25 -1.17 9.49 -3.04
C LEU A 25 -2.49 9.74 -2.28
N PHE A 26 -3.38 8.75 -2.18
CA PHE A 26 -4.66 8.91 -1.48
C PHE A 26 -4.48 9.11 0.03
N ASN A 27 -3.54 8.39 0.67
CA ASN A 27 -3.19 8.62 2.07
C ASN A 27 -2.64 10.04 2.28
N TRP A 28 -1.73 10.48 1.42
CA TRP A 28 -1.10 11.79 1.49
C TRP A 28 -2.10 12.91 1.27
N LEU A 29 -2.92 12.84 0.22
CA LEU A 29 -3.96 13.85 -0.07
C LEU A 29 -4.98 13.95 1.07
N PHE A 30 -5.44 12.81 1.59
CA PHE A 30 -6.39 12.80 2.70
C PHE A 30 -5.78 13.45 3.95
N SER A 31 -4.54 13.10 4.30
CA SER A 31 -3.88 13.72 5.45
C SER A 31 -3.70 15.23 5.28
N LYS A 32 -3.25 15.68 4.09
CA LYS A 32 -3.06 17.12 3.81
C LYS A 32 -4.39 17.89 3.82
N ASN A 33 -5.45 17.34 3.20
CA ASN A 33 -6.80 17.92 3.26
C ASN A 33 -7.28 18.09 4.71
N GLN A 34 -7.06 17.10 5.56
CA GLN A 34 -7.47 17.11 6.98
C GLN A 34 -6.46 17.84 7.89
N LYS A 35 -5.44 18.53 7.33
CA LYS A 35 -4.35 19.18 8.09
C LYS A 35 -3.68 18.21 9.08
N GLY A 36 -3.63 16.95 8.70
CA GLY A 36 -3.06 15.82 9.44
C GLY A 36 -1.59 15.59 9.15
N THR A 37 -1.15 14.34 9.39
CA THR A 37 0.19 13.86 9.10
C THR A 37 0.16 12.62 8.23
N PHE A 38 1.14 12.50 7.33
CA PHE A 38 1.34 11.34 6.48
C PHE A 38 2.71 10.71 6.77
N HIS A 39 2.73 9.43 7.11
CA HIS A 39 3.94 8.72 7.50
C HIS A 39 4.35 7.65 6.48
N LEU A 40 5.64 7.37 6.39
CA LEU A 40 6.19 6.27 5.62
C LEU A 40 6.67 5.18 6.56
N ARG A 41 6.12 3.96 6.42
CA ARG A 41 6.61 2.76 7.12
C ARG A 41 7.19 1.78 6.11
N ILE A 42 8.43 1.39 6.29
CA ILE A 42 9.08 0.36 5.48
C ILE A 42 8.87 -1.00 6.15
N GLU A 43 8.11 -1.89 5.51
CA GLU A 43 7.82 -3.23 6.02
C GLU A 43 8.86 -4.23 5.50
N ASP A 44 10.03 -4.25 6.15
CA ASP A 44 11.24 -4.97 5.77
C ASP A 44 11.50 -6.23 6.63
N THR A 45 10.49 -6.77 7.30
CA THR A 45 10.64 -7.95 8.16
C THR A 45 10.97 -9.24 7.40
N ASP A 46 10.68 -9.30 6.10
CA ASP A 46 11.13 -10.37 5.21
C ASP A 46 12.56 -10.06 4.71
N LYS A 47 13.56 -10.44 5.50
CA LYS A 47 14.97 -10.12 5.23
C LYS A 47 15.52 -10.74 3.94
N GLU A 48 14.95 -11.85 3.45
CA GLU A 48 15.40 -12.50 2.23
C GLU A 48 15.01 -11.71 0.98
N ARG A 49 13.82 -11.10 1.00
CA ARG A 49 13.29 -10.36 -0.15
C ARG A 49 13.45 -8.85 -0.05
N SER A 50 13.68 -8.32 1.15
CA SER A 50 13.86 -6.87 1.38
C SER A 50 15.29 -6.45 1.05
N LYS A 51 15.41 -5.40 0.23
CA LYS A 51 16.71 -4.85 -0.19
C LYS A 51 16.74 -3.34 0.03
N GLU A 52 17.88 -2.83 0.50
CA GLU A 52 18.09 -1.39 0.72
C GLU A 52 17.92 -0.57 -0.59
N GLU A 53 18.35 -1.12 -1.73
CA GLU A 53 18.17 -0.49 -3.03
C GLU A 53 16.69 -0.21 -3.36
N HIS A 54 15.78 -1.14 -3.00
CA HIS A 54 14.33 -0.97 -3.20
C HIS A 54 13.73 0.07 -2.25
N LYS A 55 14.23 0.15 -1.01
CA LYS A 55 13.83 1.21 -0.07
C LYS A 55 14.18 2.59 -0.63
N ILE A 56 15.45 2.76 -1.06
CA ILE A 56 15.92 4.00 -1.67
C ILE A 56 15.07 4.36 -2.90
N GLN A 57 14.75 3.37 -3.75
CA GLN A 57 13.91 3.57 -4.92
C GLN A 57 12.49 4.01 -4.55
N ILE A 58 11.86 3.40 -3.53
CA ILE A 58 10.54 3.81 -3.04
C ILE A 58 10.55 5.28 -2.64
N ILE A 59 11.53 5.71 -1.84
CA ILE A 59 11.64 7.10 -1.37
C ILE A 59 11.83 8.06 -2.55
N LYS A 60 12.75 7.73 -3.48
CA LYS A 60 12.97 8.53 -4.70
C LYS A 60 11.71 8.63 -5.55
N SER A 61 10.99 7.54 -5.72
CA SER A 61 9.76 7.48 -6.49
C SER A 61 8.66 8.34 -5.89
N LEU A 62 8.47 8.30 -4.56
CA LEU A 62 7.50 9.16 -3.87
C LEU A 62 7.89 10.64 -4.02
N LYS A 63 9.16 10.98 -3.83
CA LYS A 63 9.66 12.34 -4.00
C LYS A 63 9.47 12.84 -5.44
N TRP A 64 9.75 12.01 -6.44
CA TRP A 64 9.59 12.36 -7.85
C TRP A 64 8.14 12.74 -8.18
N ILE A 65 7.14 12.05 -7.62
CA ILE A 65 5.72 12.35 -7.84
C ILE A 65 5.18 13.44 -6.89
N GLY A 66 6.04 14.04 -6.04
CA GLY A 66 5.68 15.12 -5.12
C GLY A 66 4.96 14.66 -3.85
N ILE A 67 5.18 13.42 -3.41
CA ILE A 67 4.64 12.88 -2.15
C ILE A 67 5.76 12.86 -1.12
N GLU A 68 5.63 13.71 -0.10
CA GLU A 68 6.59 13.80 1.01
C GLU A 68 5.92 13.38 2.32
N HIS A 69 6.60 12.52 3.08
CA HIS A 69 6.14 12.10 4.40
C HIS A 69 6.60 13.05 5.50
N ASP A 70 5.87 13.06 6.59
CA ASP A 70 6.19 13.84 7.78
C ASP A 70 7.06 12.98 8.73
N GLY A 71 8.14 13.55 9.25
CA GLY A 71 9.08 12.86 10.14
C GLY A 71 10.02 11.87 9.44
N GLU A 72 10.61 10.99 10.24
CA GLU A 72 11.52 9.95 9.74
C GLU A 72 10.75 8.72 9.26
N GLU A 73 11.40 7.89 8.42
CA GLU A 73 10.83 6.60 8.02
C GLU A 73 10.75 5.66 9.24
N TYR A 74 9.59 5.04 9.42
CA TYR A 74 9.41 3.99 10.41
C TYR A 74 9.89 2.65 9.82
N ILE A 75 10.94 2.07 10.39
CA ILE A 75 11.53 0.81 9.91
C ILE A 75 10.98 -0.34 10.75
N GLN A 76 10.16 -1.19 10.16
CA GLN A 76 9.45 -2.26 10.85
C GLN A 76 10.38 -3.30 11.48
N SER A 77 11.49 -3.65 10.80
CA SER A 77 12.47 -4.63 11.32
C SER A 77 13.16 -4.19 12.63
N GLN A 78 13.19 -2.89 12.91
CA GLN A 78 13.73 -2.34 14.17
C GLN A 78 12.75 -2.48 15.35
N LYS A 79 11.49 -2.90 15.09
CA LYS A 79 10.40 -3.00 16.07
C LYS A 79 10.00 -4.44 16.40
N VAL A 80 10.76 -5.42 15.94
CA VAL A 80 10.47 -6.86 16.14
C VAL A 80 10.32 -7.23 17.61
N GLU A 81 11.11 -6.63 18.50
CA GLU A 81 11.02 -6.88 19.95
C GLU A 81 9.67 -6.42 20.52
N ASP A 82 9.14 -5.29 20.06
CA ASP A 82 7.81 -4.80 20.46
C ASP A 82 6.72 -5.76 19.97
N HIS A 83 6.83 -6.26 18.76
CA HIS A 83 5.89 -7.25 18.20
C HIS A 83 5.90 -8.54 19.03
N ILE A 84 7.09 -9.04 19.40
CA ILE A 84 7.25 -10.24 20.24
C ILE A 84 6.63 -9.99 21.62
N LYS A 85 6.87 -8.83 22.22
CA LYS A 85 6.30 -8.43 23.50
C LYS A 85 4.77 -8.49 23.47
N ILE A 86 4.14 -7.93 22.44
CA ILE A 86 2.68 -7.93 22.28
C ILE A 86 2.15 -9.34 22.02
N ALA A 87 2.83 -10.18 21.21
CA ALA A 87 2.45 -11.58 21.03
C ALA A 87 2.41 -12.35 22.37
N ASN A 88 3.43 -12.13 23.23
CA ASN A 88 3.48 -12.74 24.55
C ASN A 88 2.44 -12.16 25.53
N GLU A 89 2.08 -10.89 25.39
CA GLU A 89 1.01 -10.28 26.19
C GLU A 89 -0.36 -10.88 25.81
N LEU A 90 -0.65 -11.04 24.50
CA LEU A 90 -1.85 -11.73 24.01
C LEU A 90 -1.93 -13.18 24.52
N LEU A 91 -0.78 -13.88 24.58
CA LEU A 91 -0.68 -15.22 25.16
C LEU A 91 -1.02 -15.21 26.66
N LYS A 92 -0.47 -14.29 27.45
CA LYS A 92 -0.77 -14.13 28.88
C LYS A 92 -2.24 -13.77 29.14
N LYS A 93 -2.86 -12.97 28.27
CA LYS A 93 -4.28 -12.61 28.36
C LYS A 93 -5.22 -13.75 27.93
N GLY A 94 -4.69 -14.89 27.46
CA GLY A 94 -5.48 -16.01 26.93
C GLY A 94 -6.14 -15.71 25.58
N SER A 95 -5.80 -14.59 24.94
CA SER A 95 -6.24 -14.22 23.59
C SER A 95 -5.42 -14.87 22.48
N ALA A 96 -4.37 -15.58 22.84
CA ALA A 96 -3.53 -16.38 21.95
C ALA A 96 -3.13 -17.68 22.62
N TYR A 97 -2.58 -18.62 21.87
CA TYR A 97 -2.12 -19.93 22.39
C TYR A 97 -0.95 -20.46 21.56
N LYS A 98 -0.20 -21.39 22.15
CA LYS A 98 0.88 -22.08 21.47
C LYS A 98 0.32 -23.24 20.63
N CYS A 99 0.74 -23.30 19.39
CA CYS A 99 0.33 -24.36 18.45
C CYS A 99 1.55 -25.19 18.06
N TYR A 100 1.47 -26.48 18.31
CA TYR A 100 2.52 -27.47 18.08
C TYR A 100 2.25 -28.36 16.86
N CYS A 101 1.40 -27.90 15.92
CA CYS A 101 1.21 -28.63 14.67
C CYS A 101 2.49 -28.63 13.85
N SER A 102 2.91 -29.81 13.39
CA SER A 102 4.03 -29.93 12.46
C SER A 102 3.66 -29.38 11.05
N THR A 103 4.69 -29.04 10.27
CA THR A 103 4.50 -28.63 8.87
C THR A 103 3.76 -29.72 8.08
N LYS A 104 4.06 -30.99 8.33
CA LYS A 104 3.42 -32.14 7.68
C LYS A 104 1.90 -32.19 7.98
N GLU A 105 1.51 -32.04 9.24
CA GLU A 105 0.08 -32.00 9.63
C GLU A 105 -0.67 -30.85 8.92
N ILE A 106 -0.06 -29.68 8.86
CA ILE A 106 -0.64 -28.51 8.19
C ILE A 106 -0.80 -28.76 6.68
N GLU A 107 0.24 -29.31 6.02
CA GLU A 107 0.17 -29.63 4.60
C GLU A 107 -0.88 -30.70 4.28
N GLU A 108 -1.04 -31.72 5.14
CA GLU A 108 -2.11 -32.71 5.00
C GLU A 108 -3.50 -32.06 5.12
N GLN A 109 -3.69 -31.16 6.09
CA GLN A 109 -4.95 -30.43 6.24
C GLN A 109 -5.25 -29.57 4.99
N LYS A 110 -4.27 -28.83 4.47
CA LYS A 110 -4.40 -28.08 3.23
C LYS A 110 -4.74 -28.96 2.04
N LYS A 111 -4.08 -30.13 1.91
CA LYS A 111 -4.36 -31.12 0.85
C LYS A 111 -5.80 -31.63 0.91
N ARG A 112 -6.30 -31.96 2.11
CA ARG A 112 -7.70 -32.39 2.30
C ARG A 112 -8.70 -31.30 1.94
N ALA A 113 -8.43 -30.04 2.32
CA ALA A 113 -9.28 -28.90 1.96
C ALA A 113 -9.33 -28.72 0.42
N ARG A 114 -8.17 -28.78 -0.26
CA ARG A 114 -8.09 -28.68 -1.74
C ARG A 114 -8.87 -29.82 -2.43
N GLN A 115 -8.75 -31.06 -1.94
CA GLN A 115 -9.50 -32.20 -2.48
C GLN A 115 -11.01 -31.99 -2.40
N LYS A 116 -11.48 -31.36 -1.31
CA LYS A 116 -12.89 -31.03 -1.10
C LYS A 116 -13.33 -29.74 -1.78
N LYS A 117 -12.43 -29.04 -2.49
CA LYS A 117 -12.64 -27.71 -3.10
C LYS A 117 -13.11 -26.65 -2.08
N LEU A 118 -12.66 -26.76 -0.82
CA LEU A 118 -12.98 -25.83 0.25
C LEU A 118 -11.74 -24.95 0.57
N PRO A 119 -11.96 -23.73 1.03
CA PRO A 119 -10.86 -22.91 1.57
C PRO A 119 -10.25 -23.63 2.78
N TYR A 120 -8.92 -23.50 2.91
CA TYR A 120 -8.24 -24.03 4.09
C TYR A 120 -8.49 -23.11 5.28
N ILE A 121 -9.00 -23.71 6.37
CA ILE A 121 -9.10 -23.06 7.69
C ILE A 121 -8.42 -24.01 8.69
N TYR A 122 -7.51 -23.45 9.50
CA TYR A 122 -6.83 -24.21 10.55
C TYR A 122 -7.86 -24.85 11.51
N ASN A 123 -7.72 -26.13 11.82
CA ASN A 123 -8.68 -26.93 12.59
C ASN A 123 -8.72 -26.65 14.10
N ARG A 124 -7.96 -25.68 14.58
CA ARG A 124 -7.91 -25.22 15.98
C ARG A 124 -7.48 -26.33 16.99
N LYS A 125 -6.75 -27.36 16.53
CA LYS A 125 -6.34 -28.53 17.33
C LYS A 125 -5.72 -28.14 18.68
N TRP A 126 -4.89 -27.09 18.72
CA TRP A 126 -4.16 -26.67 19.92
C TRP A 126 -4.82 -25.54 20.71
N ARG A 127 -6.02 -25.10 20.28
CA ARG A 127 -6.70 -23.93 20.86
C ARG A 127 -6.99 -24.10 22.36
N ASP A 128 -7.41 -25.30 22.75
CA ASP A 128 -7.81 -25.63 24.11
C ASP A 128 -7.12 -26.93 24.60
N ALA A 129 -6.08 -27.41 23.91
CA ALA A 129 -5.28 -28.56 24.29
C ALA A 129 -4.25 -28.19 25.39
N ASP A 130 -3.91 -29.16 26.26
CA ASP A 130 -2.87 -28.96 27.27
C ASP A 130 -1.47 -28.98 26.61
N GLU A 131 -0.62 -28.03 26.97
CA GLU A 131 0.78 -27.99 26.50
C GLU A 131 1.57 -29.24 26.89
N LYS A 132 1.13 -30.01 27.91
CA LYS A 132 1.74 -31.30 28.30
C LYS A 132 1.66 -32.34 27.20
N ASP A 133 0.64 -32.25 26.32
CA ASP A 133 0.46 -33.15 25.19
C ASP A 133 1.34 -32.75 23.97
N ALA A 134 2.16 -31.73 24.12
CA ALA A 134 3.00 -31.24 23.03
C ALA A 134 4.04 -32.28 22.60
N PRO A 135 4.19 -32.52 21.28
CA PRO A 135 5.20 -33.43 20.75
C PRO A 135 6.59 -32.92 21.09
N LYS A 136 7.47 -33.83 21.54
CA LYS A 136 8.86 -33.49 21.84
C LYS A 136 9.58 -32.93 20.60
N GLY A 137 10.35 -31.86 20.81
CA GLY A 137 11.21 -31.26 19.77
C GLY A 137 10.49 -30.33 18.79
N ILE A 138 9.20 -30.11 18.90
CA ILE A 138 8.50 -29.11 18.08
C ILE A 138 8.47 -27.77 18.81
N LYS A 139 9.08 -26.74 18.19
CA LYS A 139 8.93 -25.36 18.65
C LYS A 139 7.56 -24.83 18.22
N PRO A 140 6.74 -24.28 19.13
CA PRO A 140 5.42 -23.82 18.80
C PRO A 140 5.44 -22.52 17.99
N VAL A 141 4.40 -22.29 17.21
CA VAL A 141 3.99 -20.98 16.76
C VAL A 141 2.94 -20.41 17.72
N ILE A 142 2.81 -19.09 17.80
CA ILE A 142 1.72 -18.46 18.56
C ILE A 142 0.60 -18.12 17.58
N ARG A 143 -0.62 -18.60 17.90
CA ARG A 143 -1.83 -18.28 17.15
C ARG A 143 -2.76 -17.41 17.97
N PHE A 144 -3.40 -16.45 17.31
CA PHE A 144 -4.48 -15.66 17.89
C PHE A 144 -5.75 -16.50 18.00
N LYS A 145 -6.47 -16.38 19.11
CA LYS A 145 -7.80 -16.99 19.31
C LYS A 145 -8.88 -16.15 18.64
N SER A 146 -9.14 -16.40 17.36
CA SER A 146 -10.18 -15.68 16.63
C SER A 146 -11.58 -15.99 17.18
N LYS A 147 -12.50 -15.05 17.08
CA LYS A 147 -13.92 -15.29 17.35
C LYS A 147 -14.45 -16.39 16.42
N ILE A 148 -15.28 -17.28 16.93
CA ILE A 148 -15.83 -18.41 16.16
C ILE A 148 -17.31 -18.17 15.82
N GLU A 149 -18.08 -17.70 16.81
CA GLU A 149 -19.54 -17.52 16.68
C GLU A 149 -19.89 -16.08 16.29
N GLY A 150 -21.03 -15.95 15.64
CA GLY A 150 -21.58 -14.66 15.21
C GLY A 150 -20.82 -14.06 14.04
N ASN A 151 -21.03 -12.76 13.83
CA ASN A 151 -20.49 -12.01 12.70
C ASN A 151 -19.63 -10.86 13.19
N SER A 152 -18.57 -10.55 12.42
CA SER A 152 -17.78 -9.33 12.58
C SER A 152 -18.22 -8.30 11.55
N LYS A 153 -18.39 -7.05 12.00
CA LYS A 153 -18.81 -5.92 11.17
C LYS A 153 -17.70 -4.90 11.07
N LEU A 154 -17.56 -4.30 9.90
CA LEU A 154 -16.65 -3.21 9.60
C LEU A 154 -17.44 -2.12 8.88
N LYS A 155 -17.40 -0.90 9.39
CA LYS A 155 -17.85 0.28 8.66
C LYS A 155 -16.66 0.83 7.88
N ASP A 156 -16.58 0.50 6.61
CA ASP A 156 -15.49 0.93 5.74
C ASP A 156 -15.84 2.28 5.09
N LEU A 157 -14.92 3.24 5.13
CA LEU A 157 -15.17 4.60 4.65
C LEU A 157 -15.33 4.70 3.12
N VAL A 158 -14.91 3.66 2.37
CA VAL A 158 -15.08 3.59 0.90
C VAL A 158 -16.10 2.55 0.52
N GLN A 159 -15.99 1.33 1.06
CA GLN A 159 -16.83 0.19 0.68
C GLN A 159 -18.21 0.20 1.36
N GLY A 160 -18.34 0.94 2.47
CA GLY A 160 -19.54 0.94 3.32
C GLY A 160 -19.53 -0.21 4.31
N ASP A 161 -20.70 -0.68 4.72
CA ASP A 161 -20.82 -1.74 5.71
C ASP A 161 -20.41 -3.09 5.12
N VAL A 162 -19.42 -3.72 5.74
CA VAL A 162 -18.91 -5.05 5.39
C VAL A 162 -19.10 -5.99 6.58
N GLU A 163 -19.66 -7.16 6.33
CA GLU A 163 -19.92 -8.16 7.37
C GLU A 163 -19.39 -9.53 6.93
N ILE A 164 -18.77 -10.26 7.86
CA ILE A 164 -18.30 -11.62 7.63
C ILE A 164 -18.65 -12.54 8.79
N GLU A 165 -18.90 -13.81 8.52
CA GLU A 165 -19.05 -14.83 9.56
C GLU A 165 -17.72 -15.11 10.25
N ASN A 166 -17.70 -15.10 11.58
CA ASN A 166 -16.48 -15.30 12.37
C ASN A 166 -15.82 -16.67 12.14
N ASN A 167 -16.62 -17.70 11.86
CA ASN A 167 -16.12 -19.05 11.57
C ASN A 167 -15.24 -19.11 10.30
N THR A 168 -15.34 -18.13 9.42
CA THR A 168 -14.49 -18.01 8.20
C THR A 168 -13.10 -17.47 8.50
N ILE A 169 -12.88 -16.91 9.69
CA ILE A 169 -11.58 -16.42 10.15
C ILE A 169 -10.87 -17.56 10.90
N GLU A 170 -9.73 -17.99 10.40
CA GLU A 170 -8.89 -18.97 11.10
C GLU A 170 -8.25 -18.38 12.36
N ASP A 171 -7.82 -19.24 13.29
CA ASP A 171 -6.87 -18.87 14.31
C ASP A 171 -5.51 -18.67 13.63
N PHE A 172 -5.22 -17.45 13.26
CA PHE A 172 -4.05 -17.10 12.46
C PHE A 172 -2.77 -17.02 13.30
N ILE A 173 -1.64 -17.36 12.68
CA ILE A 173 -0.34 -17.23 13.32
C ILE A 173 -0.02 -15.75 13.49
N ILE A 174 0.40 -15.35 14.70
CA ILE A 174 0.89 -14.00 15.02
C ILE A 174 2.40 -14.00 15.20
N LEU A 175 3.00 -15.11 15.72
CA LEU A 175 4.44 -15.27 15.84
C LEU A 175 4.86 -16.65 15.36
N ARG A 176 5.87 -16.71 14.50
CA ARG A 176 6.43 -17.98 13.98
C ARG A 176 7.32 -18.64 15.03
N ASN A 177 7.69 -19.90 14.79
CA ASN A 177 8.55 -20.69 15.66
C ASN A 177 10.01 -20.22 15.70
N ASP A 178 10.44 -19.40 14.74
CA ASP A 178 11.73 -18.72 14.69
C ASP A 178 11.72 -17.36 15.41
N GLY A 179 10.56 -16.95 15.96
CA GLY A 179 10.39 -15.65 16.62
C GLY A 179 10.00 -14.52 15.66
N THR A 180 9.82 -14.80 14.37
CA THR A 180 9.42 -13.78 13.39
C THR A 180 7.93 -13.45 13.52
N PRO A 181 7.53 -12.17 13.71
CA PRO A 181 6.13 -11.76 13.72
C PRO A 181 5.53 -11.90 12.31
N THR A 182 4.21 -12.10 12.25
CA THR A 182 3.48 -12.12 10.98
C THR A 182 2.86 -10.75 10.71
N TYR A 183 2.53 -10.49 9.44
CA TYR A 183 1.97 -9.24 8.96
C TYR A 183 0.81 -8.71 9.81
N ASN A 184 -0.17 -9.56 10.15
CA ASN A 184 -1.34 -9.09 10.91
C ASN A 184 -0.99 -8.60 12.30
N LEU A 185 0.03 -9.16 12.96
CA LEU A 185 0.51 -8.65 14.24
C LEU A 185 1.35 -7.39 14.05
N SER A 186 2.40 -7.46 13.22
CA SER A 186 3.34 -6.34 13.08
C SER A 186 2.65 -5.07 12.59
N ALA A 187 1.82 -5.16 11.55
CA ALA A 187 1.10 -4.00 11.04
C ALA A 187 0.14 -3.39 12.09
N THR A 188 -0.54 -4.22 12.89
CA THR A 188 -1.45 -3.72 13.94
C THR A 188 -0.70 -3.02 15.07
N VAL A 189 0.41 -3.61 15.52
CA VAL A 189 1.23 -3.02 16.58
C VAL A 189 1.85 -1.71 16.12
N ASP A 190 2.41 -1.68 14.91
CA ASP A 190 3.01 -0.47 14.36
C ASP A 190 1.98 0.64 14.13
N ASP A 191 0.81 0.31 13.56
CA ASP A 191 -0.26 1.29 13.35
C ASP A 191 -0.72 1.90 14.70
N HIS A 192 -0.79 1.10 15.77
CA HIS A 192 -1.08 1.57 17.11
C HIS A 192 0.05 2.46 17.66
N GLN A 193 1.30 2.01 17.61
CA GLN A 193 2.45 2.75 18.14
C GLN A 193 2.71 4.06 17.41
N MET A 194 2.48 4.09 16.09
CA MET A 194 2.56 5.29 15.26
C MET A 194 1.36 6.23 15.44
N GLY A 195 0.32 5.84 16.20
CA GLY A 195 -0.89 6.63 16.40
C GLY A 195 -1.74 6.82 15.13
N MET A 196 -1.76 5.83 14.25
CA MET A 196 -2.54 5.89 13.02
C MET A 196 -4.04 5.95 13.32
N THR A 197 -4.70 6.96 12.76
CA THR A 197 -6.15 7.16 12.93
C THR A 197 -6.94 6.60 11.75
N HIS A 198 -6.34 6.57 10.55
CA HIS A 198 -6.98 6.09 9.33
C HIS A 198 -6.04 5.14 8.57
N ILE A 199 -6.56 3.98 8.21
CA ILE A 199 -5.86 2.93 7.47
C ILE A 199 -6.46 2.86 6.06
N ILE A 200 -5.84 3.59 5.12
CA ILE A 200 -6.24 3.62 3.72
C ILE A 200 -5.33 2.67 2.95
N ARG A 201 -5.89 1.62 2.31
CA ARG A 201 -5.11 0.57 1.61
C ARG A 201 -5.92 -0.18 0.56
N GLY A 202 -5.29 -1.06 -0.20
CA GLY A 202 -5.98 -1.89 -1.20
C GLY A 202 -7.02 -2.83 -0.60
N ASP A 203 -8.09 -3.09 -1.33
CA ASP A 203 -9.23 -3.91 -0.90
C ASP A 203 -8.92 -5.41 -0.78
N ASP A 204 -7.77 -5.86 -1.29
CA ASP A 204 -7.22 -7.20 -1.06
C ASP A 204 -6.82 -7.44 0.43
N HIS A 205 -6.75 -6.38 1.23
CA HIS A 205 -6.49 -6.44 2.66
C HIS A 205 -7.77 -6.51 3.53
N LYS A 206 -8.98 -6.52 2.97
CA LYS A 206 -10.23 -6.52 3.76
C LYS A 206 -10.31 -7.63 4.81
N ILE A 207 -9.96 -8.87 4.45
CA ILE A 207 -9.96 -9.98 5.41
C ILE A 207 -8.92 -9.77 6.53
N ASN A 208 -7.79 -9.16 6.23
CA ASN A 208 -6.77 -8.83 7.25
C ASN A 208 -7.31 -7.82 8.26
N THR A 209 -8.18 -6.89 7.84
CA THR A 209 -8.80 -5.91 8.73
C THR A 209 -9.57 -6.59 9.87
N PHE A 210 -10.38 -7.60 9.57
CA PHE A 210 -11.11 -8.33 10.60
C PHE A 210 -10.19 -9.07 11.59
N LYS A 211 -9.04 -9.56 11.12
CA LYS A 211 -8.01 -10.16 11.99
C LYS A 211 -7.36 -9.10 12.88
N GLN A 212 -7.02 -7.97 12.31
CA GLN A 212 -6.37 -6.85 12.99
C GLN A 212 -7.29 -6.19 14.03
N ILE A 213 -8.55 -5.96 13.72
CA ILE A 213 -9.55 -5.45 14.67
C ILE A 213 -9.64 -6.33 15.92
N GLN A 214 -9.59 -7.66 15.77
CA GLN A 214 -9.61 -8.57 16.91
C GLN A 214 -8.36 -8.41 17.79
N ILE A 215 -7.18 -8.10 17.22
CA ILE A 215 -5.96 -7.80 18.00
C ILE A 215 -6.14 -6.48 18.76
N TYR A 216 -6.62 -5.40 18.10
CA TYR A 216 -6.91 -4.12 18.76
C TYR A 216 -7.84 -4.34 19.96
N GLN A 217 -8.94 -5.07 19.78
CA GLN A 217 -9.91 -5.36 20.83
C GLN A 217 -9.31 -6.17 21.99
N ALA A 218 -8.50 -7.19 21.70
CA ALA A 218 -7.85 -8.02 22.72
C ALA A 218 -6.82 -7.25 23.54
N MET A 219 -6.19 -6.25 22.94
CA MET A 219 -5.25 -5.37 23.61
C MET A 219 -5.92 -4.21 24.35
N GLY A 220 -7.21 -3.92 24.05
CA GLY A 220 -7.93 -2.76 24.59
C GLY A 220 -7.51 -1.44 23.92
N TRP A 221 -7.03 -1.50 22.69
CA TRP A 221 -6.63 -0.34 21.90
C TRP A 221 -7.80 0.23 21.10
N ASP A 222 -7.78 1.53 20.86
CA ASP A 222 -8.71 2.16 19.94
C ASP A 222 -8.51 1.63 18.53
N VAL A 223 -9.61 1.25 17.86
CA VAL A 223 -9.58 0.76 16.49
C VAL A 223 -9.57 1.94 15.53
N PRO A 224 -8.60 2.04 14.61
CA PRO A 224 -8.60 3.12 13.61
C PRO A 224 -9.75 2.95 12.60
N GLU A 225 -10.06 4.04 11.89
CA GLU A 225 -10.95 4.00 10.74
C GLU A 225 -10.29 3.30 9.55
N PHE A 226 -11.07 2.53 8.79
CA PHE A 226 -10.56 1.80 7.62
C PHE A 226 -11.19 2.29 6.33
N ALA A 227 -10.38 2.37 5.28
CA ALA A 227 -10.81 2.70 3.92
C ALA A 227 -10.11 1.76 2.93
N HIS A 228 -10.88 0.88 2.30
CA HIS A 228 -10.36 -0.06 1.31
C HIS A 228 -10.63 0.42 -0.11
N ILE A 229 -9.56 0.83 -0.79
CA ILE A 229 -9.61 1.32 -2.17
C ILE A 229 -9.54 0.14 -3.16
N PRO A 230 -10.39 0.10 -4.20
CA PRO A 230 -10.37 -0.97 -5.17
C PRO A 230 -9.04 -1.07 -5.91
N LEU A 231 -8.66 -2.28 -6.30
CA LEU A 231 -7.43 -2.51 -7.06
C LEU A 231 -7.48 -1.89 -8.45
N ILE A 232 -6.30 -1.69 -9.03
CA ILE A 232 -6.16 -1.30 -10.43
C ILE A 232 -6.09 -2.58 -11.27
N HIS A 233 -6.87 -2.60 -12.35
CA HIS A 233 -6.92 -3.68 -13.32
C HIS A 233 -6.32 -3.23 -14.66
N THR A 234 -5.91 -4.18 -15.49
CA THR A 234 -5.61 -3.93 -16.90
C THR A 234 -6.90 -3.60 -17.67
N ILE A 235 -6.79 -3.14 -18.92
CA ILE A 235 -7.94 -2.86 -19.78
C ILE A 235 -8.80 -4.11 -19.94
N GLU A 236 -8.18 -5.31 -20.00
CA GLU A 236 -8.85 -6.61 -20.11
C GLU A 236 -9.55 -7.05 -18.80
N GLY A 237 -9.43 -6.26 -17.73
CA GLY A 237 -10.06 -6.55 -16.44
C GLY A 237 -9.30 -7.51 -15.54
N LYS A 238 -8.05 -7.83 -15.83
CA LYS A 238 -7.17 -8.61 -14.95
C LYS A 238 -6.52 -7.71 -13.90
N LYS A 239 -6.29 -8.23 -12.69
CA LYS A 239 -5.48 -7.52 -11.67
C LYS A 239 -4.12 -7.17 -12.27
N LEU A 240 -3.74 -5.90 -12.19
CA LEU A 240 -2.44 -5.44 -12.65
C LEU A 240 -1.34 -6.12 -11.84
N SER A 241 -0.34 -6.65 -12.52
CA SER A 241 0.78 -7.38 -11.91
C SER A 241 2.13 -6.77 -12.30
N LYS A 242 3.18 -7.11 -11.56
CA LYS A 242 4.56 -6.68 -11.87
C LYS A 242 5.09 -7.16 -13.25
N ARG A 243 4.36 -8.05 -13.93
CA ARG A 243 4.72 -8.56 -15.27
C ARG A 243 4.10 -7.75 -16.40
N ASP A 244 3.15 -6.86 -16.07
CA ASP A 244 2.54 -5.99 -17.07
C ASP A 244 3.50 -4.83 -17.37
N ASN A 245 3.69 -4.51 -18.64
CA ASN A 245 4.56 -3.42 -19.09
C ASN A 245 4.12 -2.08 -18.47
N ALA A 246 5.10 -1.23 -18.12
CA ALA A 246 4.88 0.05 -17.47
C ALA A 246 4.11 -0.09 -16.12
N SER A 247 4.64 -0.90 -15.20
CA SER A 247 4.02 -1.11 -13.88
C SER A 247 4.66 -0.28 -12.77
N THR A 248 5.84 0.28 -12.98
CA THR A 248 6.60 1.05 -12.00
C THR A 248 6.67 2.54 -12.38
N LEU A 249 6.93 3.41 -11.41
CA LEU A 249 7.13 4.84 -11.69
C LEU A 249 8.30 5.11 -12.64
N ASP A 250 9.36 4.34 -12.51
CA ASP A 250 10.55 4.49 -13.37
C ASP A 250 10.20 4.23 -14.85
N ASP A 251 9.28 3.31 -15.14
CA ASP A 251 8.83 3.05 -16.51
C ASP A 251 8.15 4.28 -17.12
N TYR A 252 7.30 4.96 -16.35
CA TYR A 252 6.62 6.19 -16.81
C TYR A 252 7.57 7.37 -16.95
N SER A 253 8.44 7.57 -15.99
CA SER A 253 9.46 8.61 -16.05
C SER A 253 10.39 8.43 -17.25
N LYS A 254 10.79 7.19 -17.54
CA LYS A 254 11.68 6.84 -18.66
C LYS A 254 11.08 7.18 -20.04
N ILE A 255 9.78 7.01 -20.22
CA ILE A 255 9.08 7.38 -21.47
C ILE A 255 8.67 8.86 -21.51
N GLY A 256 9.16 9.68 -20.57
CA GLY A 256 8.95 11.13 -20.56
C GLY A 256 7.57 11.58 -20.06
N ILE A 257 6.90 10.79 -19.21
CA ILE A 257 5.71 11.25 -18.49
C ILE A 257 6.13 12.18 -17.35
N MET A 258 5.48 13.34 -17.28
CA MET A 258 5.73 14.33 -16.23
C MET A 258 5.09 13.90 -14.90
N PRO A 259 5.72 14.18 -13.74
CA PRO A 259 5.20 13.80 -12.44
C PRO A 259 3.81 14.36 -12.16
N ASP A 260 3.54 15.62 -12.53
CA ASP A 260 2.24 16.26 -12.35
C ASP A 260 1.13 15.58 -13.14
N ALA A 261 1.42 15.21 -14.40
CA ALA A 261 0.48 14.50 -15.26
C ALA A 261 0.15 13.11 -14.70
N LEU A 262 1.17 12.36 -14.25
CA LEU A 262 0.96 11.05 -13.66
C LEU A 262 0.23 11.15 -12.32
N ARG A 263 0.55 12.12 -11.48
CA ARG A 263 -0.15 12.37 -10.22
C ARG A 263 -1.63 12.66 -10.45
N ASN A 264 -1.96 13.54 -11.39
CA ASN A 264 -3.35 13.84 -11.74
C ASN A 264 -4.07 12.62 -12.32
N TYR A 265 -3.41 11.86 -13.19
CA TYR A 265 -3.98 10.62 -13.71
C TYR A 265 -4.29 9.62 -12.57
N LEU A 266 -3.35 9.41 -11.63
CA LEU A 266 -3.55 8.51 -10.49
C LEU A 266 -4.64 8.99 -9.55
N LEU A 267 -4.79 10.30 -9.36
CA LEU A 267 -5.89 10.90 -8.62
C LEU A 267 -7.23 10.49 -9.28
N ARG A 268 -7.36 10.69 -10.58
CA ARG A 268 -8.56 10.36 -11.35
C ARG A 268 -8.80 8.85 -11.53
N LEU A 269 -7.78 8.04 -11.25
CA LEU A 269 -7.87 6.59 -11.35
C LEU A 269 -8.59 6.00 -10.11
N GLY A 270 -9.88 6.24 -10.05
CA GLY A 270 -10.78 5.73 -9.00
C GLY A 270 -11.26 6.79 -8.01
N TRP A 271 -10.97 8.07 -8.23
CA TRP A 271 -11.56 9.19 -7.49
C TRP A 271 -12.15 10.22 -8.45
N SER A 272 -13.21 10.87 -8.05
CA SER A 272 -13.87 11.92 -8.84
C SER A 272 -14.38 13.06 -7.97
N TYR A 273 -14.36 14.25 -8.57
CA TYR A 273 -14.95 15.45 -8.00
C TYR A 273 -15.62 16.25 -9.11
N GLN A 274 -16.95 16.29 -9.10
CA GLN A 274 -17.75 16.89 -10.16
C GLN A 274 -17.30 16.37 -11.56
N ASP A 275 -17.31 17.22 -12.58
CA ASP A 275 -16.88 16.90 -13.96
C ASP A 275 -15.42 17.32 -14.23
N LYS A 276 -14.68 17.66 -13.19
CA LYS A 276 -13.31 18.15 -13.33
C LYS A 276 -12.31 17.02 -13.58
N GLU A 277 -11.48 17.16 -14.61
CA GLU A 277 -10.48 16.16 -15.03
C GLU A 277 -9.05 16.60 -14.66
N ILE A 278 -8.75 17.89 -14.74
CA ILE A 278 -7.42 18.44 -14.49
C ILE A 278 -7.43 19.19 -13.15
N PHE A 279 -6.50 18.86 -12.29
CA PHE A 279 -6.34 19.44 -10.96
C PHE A 279 -4.91 19.94 -10.75
N THR A 280 -4.75 21.14 -10.24
CA THR A 280 -3.49 21.53 -9.63
C THR A 280 -3.24 20.71 -8.36
N LEU A 281 -2.03 20.80 -7.81
CA LEU A 281 -1.73 20.12 -6.55
C LEU A 281 -2.59 20.65 -5.41
N ASP A 282 -2.75 21.98 -5.31
CA ASP A 282 -3.54 22.64 -4.27
C ASP A 282 -5.02 22.25 -4.36
N GLU A 283 -5.60 22.25 -5.57
CA GLU A 283 -6.96 21.78 -5.78
C GLU A 283 -7.15 20.29 -5.45
N SER A 284 -6.13 19.46 -5.74
CA SER A 284 -6.15 18.05 -5.36
C SER A 284 -6.21 17.87 -3.85
N ILE A 285 -5.44 18.65 -3.11
CA ILE A 285 -5.45 18.66 -1.65
C ILE A 285 -6.77 19.21 -1.12
N GLU A 286 -7.26 20.32 -1.66
CA GLU A 286 -8.47 21.00 -1.20
C GLU A 286 -9.72 20.11 -1.35
N HIS A 287 -9.85 19.40 -2.47
CA HIS A 287 -11.08 18.68 -2.81
C HIS A 287 -11.05 17.20 -2.48
N PHE A 288 -9.88 16.63 -2.17
CA PHE A 288 -9.77 15.19 -1.93
C PHE A 288 -10.55 14.77 -0.67
N ASN A 289 -11.41 13.78 -0.84
CA ASN A 289 -12.15 13.13 0.24
C ASN A 289 -12.30 11.64 -0.06
N LEU A 290 -12.66 10.83 0.92
CA LEU A 290 -12.82 9.39 0.77
C LEU A 290 -14.14 9.02 0.08
N GLU A 291 -15.16 9.86 0.16
CA GLU A 291 -16.48 9.68 -0.45
C GLU A 291 -16.40 9.74 -1.99
N GLY A 292 -15.46 10.50 -2.54
CA GLY A 292 -15.19 10.58 -3.97
C GLY A 292 -14.53 9.34 -4.56
N ILE A 293 -14.10 8.38 -3.72
CA ILE A 293 -13.48 7.14 -4.18
C ILE A 293 -14.56 6.16 -4.63
N GLY A 294 -14.48 5.71 -5.89
CA GLY A 294 -15.38 4.70 -6.44
C GLY A 294 -15.18 3.32 -5.79
N LYS A 295 -16.25 2.51 -5.74
CA LYS A 295 -16.25 1.18 -5.14
C LYS A 295 -15.80 0.05 -6.07
N SER A 296 -15.64 0.34 -7.35
CA SER A 296 -15.27 -0.64 -8.37
C SER A 296 -13.81 -0.49 -8.80
N PRO A 297 -13.14 -1.58 -9.24
CA PRO A 297 -11.80 -1.51 -9.80
C PRO A 297 -11.69 -0.54 -10.98
N SER A 298 -10.63 0.25 -10.99
CA SER A 298 -10.30 1.17 -12.08
C SER A 298 -9.40 0.48 -13.09
N LYS A 299 -9.50 0.85 -14.38
CA LYS A 299 -8.66 0.29 -15.44
C LYS A 299 -7.54 1.25 -15.79
N LEU A 300 -6.31 0.72 -15.82
CA LEU A 300 -5.14 1.46 -16.28
C LEU A 300 -5.21 1.62 -17.80
N ASP A 301 -5.15 2.86 -18.27
CA ASP A 301 -5.21 3.22 -19.69
C ASP A 301 -4.05 4.15 -20.06
N MET A 302 -3.08 3.60 -20.83
CA MET A 302 -1.93 4.34 -21.31
C MET A 302 -2.29 5.50 -22.23
N SER A 303 -3.34 5.37 -23.03
CA SER A 303 -3.78 6.43 -23.95
C SER A 303 -4.24 7.67 -23.19
N ARG A 304 -4.92 7.46 -22.04
CA ARG A 304 -5.34 8.56 -21.16
C ARG A 304 -4.16 9.19 -20.43
N ILE A 305 -3.16 8.39 -20.02
CA ILE A 305 -1.92 8.92 -19.42
C ILE A 305 -1.22 9.85 -20.42
N LEU A 306 -1.04 9.39 -21.67
CA LEU A 306 -0.40 10.19 -22.72
C LEU A 306 -1.19 11.45 -23.05
N SER A 307 -2.51 11.37 -23.14
CA SER A 307 -3.37 12.53 -23.37
C SER A 307 -3.28 13.55 -22.22
N MET A 308 -3.24 13.08 -20.98
CA MET A 308 -3.07 13.95 -19.83
C MET A 308 -1.68 14.59 -19.81
N ASN A 309 -0.64 13.83 -20.14
CA ASN A 309 0.73 14.33 -20.22
C ASN A 309 0.87 15.39 -21.33
N GLU A 310 0.27 15.17 -22.49
CA GLU A 310 0.21 16.14 -23.58
C GLU A 310 -0.43 17.46 -23.12
N HIS A 311 -1.52 17.39 -22.33
CA HIS A 311 -2.15 18.57 -21.75
C HIS A 311 -1.18 19.35 -20.85
N TYR A 312 -0.51 18.65 -19.93
CA TYR A 312 0.46 19.30 -19.01
C TYR A 312 1.64 19.91 -19.77
N ILE A 313 2.21 19.22 -20.76
CA ILE A 313 3.28 19.76 -21.61
C ILE A 313 2.82 21.04 -22.33
N LYS A 314 1.60 21.06 -22.89
CA LYS A 314 1.08 22.23 -23.61
C LYS A 314 0.78 23.42 -22.71
N THR A 315 0.39 23.19 -21.46
CA THR A 315 -0.05 24.26 -20.55
C THR A 315 1.02 24.78 -19.63
N ILE A 316 2.09 24.02 -19.37
CA ILE A 316 3.20 24.43 -18.52
C ILE A 316 3.97 25.63 -19.12
N ASP A 317 4.50 26.51 -18.28
CA ASP A 317 5.41 27.58 -18.71
C ASP A 317 6.67 27.01 -19.39
N GLU A 318 7.18 27.69 -20.40
CA GLU A 318 8.33 27.21 -21.19
C GLU A 318 9.62 27.10 -20.35
N LYS A 319 9.78 27.95 -19.37
CA LYS A 319 10.94 27.90 -18.45
C LYS A 319 10.89 26.63 -17.61
N ASP A 320 9.71 26.29 -17.09
CA ASP A 320 9.51 25.10 -16.27
C ASP A 320 9.56 23.83 -17.14
N LEU A 321 9.01 23.88 -18.36
CA LEU A 321 9.14 22.78 -19.33
C LEU A 321 10.61 22.51 -19.66
N TYR A 322 11.41 23.58 -19.87
CA TYR A 322 12.84 23.41 -20.12
C TYR A 322 13.55 22.76 -18.94
N GLN A 323 13.21 23.13 -17.72
CA GLN A 323 13.79 22.50 -16.53
C GLN A 323 13.43 21.01 -16.45
N CYS A 324 12.17 20.65 -16.68
CA CYS A 324 11.74 19.25 -16.75
C CYS A 324 12.48 18.46 -17.83
N LEU A 325 12.64 19.06 -19.03
CA LEU A 325 13.38 18.45 -20.13
C LEU A 325 14.86 18.26 -19.80
N LYS A 326 15.49 19.25 -19.17
CA LYS A 326 16.89 19.20 -18.75
C LYS A 326 17.12 18.06 -17.75
N GLU A 327 16.26 17.93 -16.76
CA GLU A 327 16.31 16.82 -15.78
C GLU A 327 16.07 15.46 -16.42
N TYR A 328 15.09 15.36 -17.32
CA TYR A 328 14.82 14.15 -18.07
C TYR A 328 16.01 13.70 -18.91
N CYS A 329 16.60 14.62 -19.69
CA CYS A 329 17.78 14.34 -20.51
C CYS A 329 18.97 13.89 -19.66
N LYS A 330 19.24 14.57 -18.54
CA LYS A 330 20.33 14.20 -17.62
C LYS A 330 20.21 12.77 -17.08
N ILE A 331 18.96 12.27 -16.87
CA ILE A 331 18.73 10.94 -16.28
C ILE A 331 18.68 9.86 -17.35
N TYR A 332 18.03 10.12 -18.50
CA TYR A 332 17.65 9.08 -19.46
C TYR A 332 18.27 9.20 -20.83
N LYS A 333 18.90 10.33 -21.14
CA LYS A 333 19.51 10.64 -22.46
C LYS A 333 20.93 11.19 -22.25
N GLU A 334 21.27 12.22 -23.00
CA GLU A 334 22.51 12.98 -22.86
C GLU A 334 22.24 14.34 -22.24
N GLU A 335 23.15 14.83 -21.41
CA GLU A 335 23.05 16.16 -20.82
C GLU A 335 23.05 17.23 -21.90
N ILE A 336 22.10 18.17 -21.82
CA ILE A 336 21.99 19.27 -22.79
C ILE A 336 23.21 20.16 -22.65
N GLN A 337 24.00 20.29 -23.74
CA GLN A 337 25.16 21.14 -23.81
C GLN A 337 24.76 22.62 -23.88
N ASP A 338 25.56 23.51 -23.29
CA ASP A 338 25.26 24.95 -23.18
C ASP A 338 25.08 25.63 -24.55
N ASP A 339 25.80 25.17 -25.59
CA ASP A 339 25.66 25.69 -26.94
C ASP A 339 24.32 25.37 -27.61
N LYS A 340 23.63 24.31 -27.14
CA LYS A 340 22.29 23.86 -27.61
C LYS A 340 21.15 24.51 -26.82
N GLU A 341 21.41 25.01 -25.62
CA GLU A 341 20.39 25.52 -24.71
C GLU A 341 19.51 26.59 -25.33
N THR A 342 20.14 27.61 -25.93
CA THR A 342 19.43 28.77 -26.58
C THR A 342 18.53 28.27 -27.70
N LYS A 343 19.01 27.34 -28.52
CA LYS A 343 18.23 26.76 -29.64
C LYS A 343 17.04 25.98 -29.16
N ILE A 344 17.23 25.14 -28.13
CA ILE A 344 16.14 24.37 -27.54
C ILE A 344 15.08 25.32 -26.96
N LYS A 345 15.47 26.28 -26.12
CA LYS A 345 14.55 27.23 -25.51
C LYS A 345 13.73 28.00 -26.54
N SER A 346 14.35 28.46 -27.65
CA SER A 346 13.63 29.16 -28.71
C SER A 346 12.68 28.28 -29.52
N SER A 347 12.82 26.96 -29.46
CA SER A 347 11.97 25.98 -30.16
C SER A 347 10.84 25.42 -29.30
N LEU A 348 10.89 25.61 -27.97
CA LEU A 348 9.94 24.98 -27.03
C LEU A 348 8.49 25.36 -27.31
N SER A 349 8.20 26.63 -27.62
CA SER A 349 6.85 27.10 -27.96
C SER A 349 6.22 26.35 -29.13
N PHE A 350 7.02 25.88 -30.07
CA PHE A 350 6.60 25.06 -31.19
C PHE A 350 6.52 23.57 -30.81
N LEU A 351 7.56 23.04 -30.16
CA LEU A 351 7.70 21.63 -29.84
C LEU A 351 6.63 21.17 -28.84
N LYS A 352 6.34 21.94 -27.78
CA LYS A 352 5.32 21.61 -26.79
C LYS A 352 3.90 21.38 -27.37
N ASN A 353 3.60 21.98 -28.51
CA ASN A 353 2.31 21.81 -29.18
C ASN A 353 2.18 20.46 -29.92
N LYS A 354 3.29 19.76 -30.16
CA LYS A 354 3.34 18.49 -30.88
C LYS A 354 3.71 17.30 -30.00
N ALA A 355 4.35 17.56 -28.87
CA ALA A 355 4.87 16.56 -27.97
C ALA A 355 3.76 15.97 -27.08
N LYS A 356 3.76 14.67 -26.91
CA LYS A 356 2.97 13.95 -25.91
C LYS A 356 3.79 13.56 -24.70
N THR A 357 5.10 13.48 -24.84
CA THR A 357 6.07 13.14 -23.78
C THR A 357 7.28 14.05 -23.85
N LEU A 358 8.10 14.06 -22.80
CA LEU A 358 9.40 14.79 -22.84
C LEU A 358 10.37 14.16 -23.85
N GLU A 359 10.15 12.91 -24.24
CA GLU A 359 10.95 12.23 -25.26
C GLU A 359 10.68 12.77 -26.67
N ASP A 360 9.51 13.32 -26.91
CA ASP A 360 9.11 13.88 -28.21
C ASP A 360 9.68 15.28 -28.46
N ILE A 361 10.21 15.95 -27.43
CA ILE A 361 10.84 17.28 -27.48
C ILE A 361 12.31 17.16 -27.83
#